data_bdc73983de1848a4c5d04692786d7087
#
_entry.id   bdc73983de1848a4c5d04692786d7087
#
_cell.length_a   1.000
_cell.length_b   1.000
_cell.length_c   1.000
_cell.angle_alpha   90.00
_cell.angle_beta   90.00
_cell.angle_gamma   90.00
#
_symmetry.space_group_name_H-M   'P 1'
#
loop_
_entity.id
_entity.type
_entity.pdbx_description
1 polymer ?
#
loop_
_entity_poly.entity_id
_entity_poly.type
_entity_poly.pdbx_seq_one_letter_code
_entity_poly.pdbx_strand_id
1 'polypeptide(L)'
;MMRVRIESDGEKLALTELQVWLARDPKARTLPVTPVSMPGPTMGALDALEIVLGSAGDIANFAVGYAGWRLARAGGRTRGARTLTFGGTTVDISHLDPEQLANLLRRLEAGDANDDAAQS
;
A
#
# COMPACT_ATOMS: atom_id res chain seq x y z
N MET A 1 4.66 -14.99 1.52
CA MET A 1 3.46 -14.18 1.18
C MET A 1 3.29 -13.08 2.20
N MET A 2 3.03 -11.89 1.70
CA MET A 2 2.89 -10.74 2.59
C MET A 2 1.56 -10.04 2.29
N ARG A 3 0.87 -9.61 3.33
CA ARG A 3 -0.37 -8.86 3.18
C ARG A 3 -0.18 -7.50 3.81
N VAL A 4 -0.29 -6.46 3.01
CA VAL A 4 -0.12 -5.10 3.48
C VAL A 4 -1.45 -4.36 3.45
N ARG A 5 -1.55 -3.33 4.24
CA ARG A 5 -2.75 -2.50 4.32
C ARG A 5 -2.36 -1.05 4.08
N ILE A 6 -3.00 -0.42 3.12
CA ILE A 6 -2.86 1.01 2.89
C ILE A 6 -4.05 1.69 3.55
N GLU A 7 -3.79 2.58 4.47
CA GLU A 7 -4.85 3.19 5.26
C GLU A 7 -5.16 4.61 4.81
N SER A 8 -6.41 5.00 5.01
CA SER A 8 -6.84 6.35 4.74
C SER A 8 -6.34 7.28 5.85
N ASP A 9 -5.84 8.45 5.47
CA ASP A 9 -5.37 9.44 6.42
C ASP A 9 -6.10 10.77 6.27
N GLY A 10 -7.37 10.70 5.97
CA GLY A 10 -8.20 11.91 5.92
C GLY A 10 -8.89 12.13 4.60
N GLU A 11 -8.36 11.63 3.50
CA GLU A 11 -9.01 11.75 2.21
C GLU A 11 -9.46 10.38 1.75
N LYS A 12 -10.71 10.08 2.00
CA LYS A 12 -11.23 8.72 1.82
C LYS A 12 -11.33 8.32 0.36
N LEU A 13 -11.53 9.28 -0.54
CA LEU A 13 -11.60 8.97 -1.96
C LEU A 13 -10.27 8.53 -2.54
N ALA A 14 -9.18 8.87 -1.87
CA ALA A 14 -7.86 8.49 -2.36
C ALA A 14 -7.69 6.98 -2.46
N LEU A 15 -8.24 6.24 -1.50
CA LEU A 15 -8.16 4.78 -1.55
C LEU A 15 -8.94 4.21 -2.72
N THR A 16 -10.11 4.77 -2.99
CA THR A 16 -10.89 4.35 -4.15
C THR A 16 -10.13 4.62 -5.44
N GLU A 17 -9.51 5.78 -5.53
CA GLU A 17 -8.71 6.13 -6.69
C GLU A 17 -7.52 5.20 -6.86
N LEU A 18 -6.86 4.90 -5.76
CA LEU A 18 -5.72 3.97 -5.79
C LEU A 18 -6.17 2.58 -6.23
N GLN A 19 -7.29 2.12 -5.73
CA GLN A 19 -7.83 0.82 -6.11
C GLN A 19 -8.07 0.76 -7.62
N VAL A 20 -8.70 1.79 -8.16
CA VAL A 20 -8.97 1.85 -9.61
C VAL A 20 -7.66 1.91 -10.39
N TRP A 21 -6.70 2.69 -9.91
CA TRP A 21 -5.40 2.80 -10.58
C TRP A 21 -4.70 1.45 -10.64
N LEU A 22 -4.64 0.73 -9.51
CA LEU A 22 -3.98 -0.56 -9.47
C LEU A 22 -4.69 -1.58 -10.37
N ALA A 23 -6.01 -1.52 -10.43
CA ALA A 23 -6.77 -2.43 -11.27
C ALA A 23 -6.52 -2.20 -12.76
N ARG A 24 -6.11 -1.00 -13.12
CA ARG A 24 -5.82 -0.66 -14.51
C ARG A 24 -4.36 -0.79 -14.89
N ASP A 25 -3.48 -0.84 -13.89
CA ASP A 25 -2.06 -0.93 -14.16
C ASP A 25 -1.72 -2.32 -14.71
N PRO A 26 -1.04 -2.41 -15.85
CA PRO A 26 -0.77 -3.73 -16.45
C PRO A 26 0.03 -4.65 -15.55
N LYS A 27 0.83 -4.10 -14.65
CA LYS A 27 1.64 -4.93 -13.75
C LYS A 27 0.96 -5.18 -12.42
N ALA A 28 0.22 -4.21 -11.92
CA ALA A 28 -0.39 -4.32 -10.60
C ALA A 28 -1.78 -4.94 -10.63
N ARG A 29 -2.42 -5.01 -11.79
CA ARG A 29 -3.81 -5.49 -11.87
C ARG A 29 -3.98 -6.95 -11.46
N THR A 30 -2.89 -7.70 -11.42
CA THR A 30 -2.94 -9.11 -11.00
C THR A 30 -2.85 -9.27 -9.50
N LEU A 31 -2.57 -8.18 -8.78
CA LEU A 31 -2.45 -8.24 -7.33
C LEU A 31 -3.84 -8.33 -6.71
N PRO A 32 -4.04 -9.26 -5.76
CA PRO A 32 -5.31 -9.28 -5.03
C PRO A 32 -5.42 -8.04 -4.16
N VAL A 33 -6.41 -7.21 -4.43
CA VAL A 33 -6.67 -5.99 -3.67
C VAL A 33 -8.08 -6.08 -3.11
N THR A 34 -8.19 -5.97 -1.80
CA THR A 34 -9.48 -6.07 -1.12
C THR A 34 -9.78 -4.76 -0.40
N PRO A 35 -10.86 -4.08 -0.76
CA PRO A 35 -11.24 -2.87 -0.03
C PRO A 35 -11.79 -3.22 1.34
N VAL A 36 -11.44 -2.40 2.32
CA VAL A 36 -11.90 -2.56 3.69
C VAL A 36 -12.69 -1.32 4.09
N SER A 37 -13.93 -1.53 4.49
CA SER A 37 -14.77 -0.45 5.01
C SER A 37 -15.26 -0.85 6.38
N MET A 38 -15.28 0.12 7.29
CA MET A 38 -15.85 -0.12 8.59
C MET A 38 -17.33 0.20 8.57
N PRO A 39 -18.16 -0.57 9.27
CA PRO A 39 -19.57 -0.22 9.38
C PRO A 39 -19.73 1.12 10.09
N GLY A 40 -20.55 1.97 9.53
CA GLY A 40 -20.76 3.28 10.09
C GLY A 40 -21.61 4.15 9.19
N PRO A 41 -21.83 5.39 9.59
CA PRO A 41 -22.70 6.28 8.82
C PRO A 41 -22.07 6.77 7.52
N THR A 42 -20.77 6.61 7.33
CA THR A 42 -20.11 7.04 6.11
C THR A 42 -20.11 5.91 5.10
N MET A 43 -21.20 5.74 4.41
CA MET A 43 -21.32 4.68 3.43
C MET A 43 -20.51 4.99 2.19
N GLY A 44 -19.86 3.97 1.65
CA GLY A 44 -19.10 4.12 0.42
C GLY A 44 -17.68 4.60 0.59
N ALA A 45 -17.27 4.96 1.80
CA ALA A 45 -15.90 5.37 2.04
C ALA A 45 -15.06 4.16 2.42
N LEU A 46 -13.86 4.09 1.87
CA LEU A 46 -12.93 3.01 2.21
C LEU A 46 -12.01 3.47 3.34
N ASP A 47 -11.81 2.60 4.31
CA ASP A 47 -10.88 2.85 5.40
C ASP A 47 -9.48 2.34 5.09
N ALA A 48 -9.39 1.29 4.29
CA ALA A 48 -8.11 0.70 3.93
C ALA A 48 -8.24 -0.14 2.68
N LEU A 49 -7.11 -0.43 2.05
CA LEU A 49 -7.00 -1.44 1.00
C LEU A 49 -6.02 -2.50 1.49
N GLU A 50 -6.42 -3.76 1.42
CA GLU A 50 -5.52 -4.87 1.71
C GLU A 50 -5.01 -5.43 0.40
N ILE A 51 -3.69 -5.60 0.32
CA ILE A 51 -3.03 -6.06 -0.90
C ILE A 51 -2.15 -7.24 -0.55
N VAL A 52 -2.30 -8.33 -1.31
CA VAL A 52 -1.50 -9.53 -1.10
C VAL A 52 -0.34 -9.52 -2.08
N LEU A 53 0.86 -9.61 -1.54
CA LEU A 53 2.10 -9.64 -2.31
C LEU A 53 2.72 -11.01 -2.11
N GLY A 54 2.55 -11.88 -3.11
CA GLY A 54 2.96 -13.27 -2.97
C GLY A 54 4.39 -13.55 -3.35
N SER A 55 5.06 -12.60 -3.98
CA SER A 55 6.42 -12.81 -4.46
C SER A 55 7.16 -11.49 -4.54
N ALA A 56 8.48 -11.56 -4.76
CA ALA A 56 9.26 -10.36 -4.96
C ALA A 56 8.80 -9.58 -6.20
N GLY A 57 8.32 -10.28 -7.21
CA GLY A 57 7.77 -9.62 -8.38
C GLY A 57 6.51 -8.83 -8.04
N ASP A 58 5.66 -9.38 -7.20
CA ASP A 58 4.47 -8.67 -6.75
C ASP A 58 4.84 -7.40 -5.99
N ILE A 59 5.86 -7.50 -5.13
CA ILE A 59 6.33 -6.34 -4.38
C ILE A 59 6.80 -5.24 -5.34
N ALA A 60 7.58 -5.60 -6.35
CA ALA A 60 8.06 -4.64 -7.33
C ALA A 60 6.89 -4.03 -8.12
N ASN A 61 5.93 -4.84 -8.52
CA ASN A 61 4.79 -4.38 -9.28
C ASN A 61 3.93 -3.41 -8.47
N PHE A 62 3.73 -3.72 -7.19
CA PHE A 62 2.99 -2.81 -6.32
C PHE A 62 3.73 -1.49 -6.16
N ALA A 63 5.04 -1.54 -5.93
CA ALA A 63 5.83 -0.35 -5.73
C ALA A 63 5.76 0.59 -6.93
N VAL A 64 5.87 0.03 -8.13
CA VAL A 64 5.78 0.82 -9.36
C VAL A 64 4.37 1.38 -9.54
N GLY A 65 3.35 0.55 -9.28
CA GLY A 65 1.96 1.00 -9.43
C GLY A 65 1.62 2.12 -8.46
N TYR A 66 2.03 1.98 -7.21
CA TYR A 66 1.77 2.99 -6.21
C TYR A 66 2.49 4.30 -6.54
N ALA A 67 3.76 4.23 -6.93
CA ALA A 67 4.51 5.41 -7.30
C ALA A 67 3.92 6.12 -8.51
N GLY A 68 3.46 5.36 -9.49
CA GLY A 68 2.78 5.93 -10.65
C GLY A 68 1.51 6.67 -10.27
N TRP A 69 0.75 6.10 -9.35
CA TRP A 69 -0.47 6.74 -8.86
C TRP A 69 -0.15 8.07 -8.16
N ARG A 70 0.89 8.06 -7.34
CA ARG A 70 1.30 9.29 -6.65
C ARG A 70 1.71 10.37 -7.64
N LEU A 71 2.45 10.01 -8.67
CA LEU A 71 2.85 10.96 -9.69
C LEU A 71 1.64 11.49 -10.47
N ALA A 72 0.68 10.63 -10.73
CA ALA A 72 -0.54 11.06 -11.43
C ALA A 72 -1.35 12.03 -10.58
N ARG A 73 -1.21 11.96 -9.26
CA ARG A 73 -1.86 12.90 -8.36
C ARG A 73 -0.98 14.11 -8.07
N ALA A 74 -0.02 14.38 -8.91
CA ALA A 74 1.03 15.36 -8.63
C ALA A 74 0.54 16.77 -8.60
N GLY A 75 -0.54 17.16 -8.48
CA GLY A 75 -0.91 18.50 -8.07
C GLY A 75 -0.57 18.77 -6.63
N GLY A 76 0.34 17.96 -6.07
CA GLY A 76 0.78 18.15 -4.71
C GLY A 76 -0.09 17.47 -3.68
N ARG A 77 -0.97 16.61 -4.10
CA ARG A 77 -1.87 15.94 -3.16
C ARG A 77 -1.43 14.52 -2.94
N THR A 78 -0.80 14.28 -1.81
CA THR A 78 -0.38 12.95 -1.42
C THR A 78 -1.22 12.40 -0.27
N ARG A 79 -2.23 13.15 0.14
CA ARG A 79 -3.07 12.72 1.27
C ARG A 79 -3.91 11.52 0.90
N GLY A 80 -4.24 10.74 1.89
CA GLY A 80 -5.29 9.73 1.81
C GLY A 80 -4.80 8.33 1.67
N ALA A 81 -3.59 8.10 1.23
CA ALA A 81 -3.07 6.76 1.07
C ALA A 81 -1.56 6.76 1.28
N ARG A 82 -1.12 7.41 2.36
CA ARG A 82 0.30 7.55 2.65
C ARG A 82 0.84 6.50 3.60
N THR A 83 -0.02 5.82 4.31
CA THR A 83 0.38 4.97 5.41
C THR A 83 0.16 3.52 5.05
N LEU A 84 1.20 2.72 5.23
CA LEU A 84 1.14 1.28 5.01
C LEU A 84 1.38 0.57 6.32
N THR A 85 0.56 -0.43 6.60
CA THR A 85 0.67 -1.24 7.81
C THR A 85 0.93 -2.69 7.44
N PHE A 86 1.89 -3.29 8.13
CA PHE A 86 2.20 -4.71 7.97
C PHE A 86 2.66 -5.25 9.31
N GLY A 87 1.97 -6.30 9.77
CA GLY A 87 2.38 -7.00 11.00
C GLY A 87 2.44 -6.10 12.22
N GLY A 88 1.58 -5.10 12.30
CA GLY A 88 1.58 -4.17 13.42
C GLY A 88 2.53 -2.98 13.26
N THR A 89 3.31 -2.97 12.19
CA THR A 89 4.22 -1.87 11.89
C THR A 89 3.58 -0.94 10.88
N THR A 90 3.57 0.34 11.19
CA THR A 90 2.98 1.37 10.34
C THR A 90 4.07 2.31 9.86
N VAL A 91 4.14 2.52 8.55
CA VAL A 91 5.16 3.39 7.95
C VAL A 91 4.52 4.31 6.93
N ASP A 92 5.12 5.49 6.78
CA ASP A 92 4.71 6.44 5.76
C ASP A 92 5.49 6.13 4.49
N ILE A 93 4.76 5.82 3.42
CA ILE A 93 5.38 5.46 2.14
C ILE A 93 5.20 6.53 1.09
N SER A 94 4.67 7.68 1.46
CA SER A 94 4.32 8.72 0.48
C SER A 94 5.54 9.39 -0.13
N HIS A 95 6.69 9.32 0.52
CA HIS A 95 7.90 9.99 0.06
C HIS A 95 8.91 9.05 -0.58
N LEU A 96 8.55 7.77 -0.72
CA LEU A 96 9.48 6.78 -1.24
C LEU A 96 9.34 6.64 -2.75
N ASP A 97 10.47 6.49 -3.45
CA ASP A 97 10.42 6.13 -4.86
C ASP A 97 10.15 4.63 -4.98
N PRO A 98 9.91 4.11 -6.21
CA PRO A 98 9.55 2.69 -6.35
C PRO A 98 10.61 1.74 -5.80
N GLU A 99 11.88 2.07 -5.98
CA GLU A 99 12.96 1.22 -5.49
C GLU A 99 13.01 1.22 -3.97
N GLN A 100 12.87 2.40 -3.37
CA GLN A 100 12.87 2.52 -1.92
C GLN A 100 11.67 1.79 -1.32
N LEU A 101 10.52 1.92 -1.93
CA LEU A 101 9.31 1.25 -1.45
C LEU A 101 9.46 -0.26 -1.55
N ALA A 102 9.96 -0.76 -2.68
CA ALA A 102 10.17 -2.19 -2.83
C ALA A 102 11.16 -2.73 -1.80
N ASN A 103 12.23 -1.98 -1.55
CA ASN A 103 13.23 -2.39 -0.56
C ASN A 103 12.64 -2.39 0.85
N LEU A 104 11.82 -1.40 1.16
CA LEU A 104 11.15 -1.35 2.45
C LEU A 104 10.23 -2.55 2.63
N LEU A 105 9.45 -2.89 1.62
CA LEU A 105 8.53 -4.02 1.71
C LEU A 105 9.27 -5.34 1.87
N ARG A 106 10.38 -5.51 1.15
CA ARG A 106 11.20 -6.72 1.32
C ARG A 106 11.76 -6.81 2.72
N ARG A 107 12.18 -5.68 3.28
CA ARG A 107 12.70 -5.68 4.65
C ARG A 107 11.61 -5.96 5.66
N LEU A 108 10.41 -5.45 5.44
CA LEU A 108 9.30 -5.76 6.34
C LEU A 108 8.95 -7.23 6.31
N GLU A 109 8.95 -7.82 5.13
CA GLU A 109 8.64 -9.23 5.00
C GLU A 109 9.71 -10.08 5.67
N ALA A 110 10.97 -9.76 5.43
CA ALA A 110 12.08 -10.49 6.05
C ALA A 110 12.18 -10.17 7.53
N GLY A 111 11.92 -8.91 7.89
CA GLY A 111 11.99 -8.46 9.26
C GLY A 111 10.94 -9.08 10.16
N ASP A 112 9.81 -9.45 9.60
CA ASP A 112 8.78 -10.12 10.35
C ASP A 112 9.31 -11.45 10.90
N ALA A 113 10.18 -12.08 10.15
CA ALA A 113 10.83 -13.33 10.60
C ALA A 113 12.09 -13.06 11.40
N ASN A 114 12.75 -11.94 11.17
CA ASN A 114 14.04 -11.63 11.79
C ASN A 114 13.95 -10.55 12.85
N ASP A 115 12.77 -10.05 13.08
CA ASP A 115 12.60 -8.90 13.94
C ASP A 115 13.12 -9.17 15.35
N ASP A 116 12.83 -10.34 15.86
CA ASP A 116 13.31 -10.74 17.18
C ASP A 116 14.83 -10.81 17.20
N ALA A 117 15.42 -11.33 16.17
CA ALA A 117 16.87 -11.42 16.11
C ALA A 117 17.50 -10.04 15.98
N ALA A 118 16.89 -9.15 15.24
CA ALA A 118 17.42 -7.81 15.06
C ALA A 118 17.34 -6.99 16.32
N GLN A 119 16.41 -7.32 17.17
CA GLN A 119 16.21 -6.58 18.40
C GLN A 119 16.93 -7.15 19.58
N SER A 120 17.48 -8.29 19.40
CA SER A 120 18.21 -8.93 20.48
C SER A 120 19.61 -8.38 20.57
#